data_b2d11a073a52e9ed4422c6464a5e6c61
#
_entry.id   b2d11a073a52e9ed4422c6464a5e6c61
#
_cell.length_a   1.000
_cell.length_b   1.000
_cell.length_c   1.000
_cell.angle_alpha   90.00
_cell.angle_beta   90.00
_cell.angle_gamma   90.00
#
_symmetry.space_group_name_H-M   'P 1'
#
loop_
_entity.id
_entity.type
_entity.pdbx_description
1 polymer ?
#
loop_
_entity_poly.entity_id
_entity_poly.type
_entity_poly.pdbx_seq_one_letter_code
_entity_poly.pdbx_strand_id
1 'polypeptide(L)'
;MVTPAAHRAAAAHLQSAYEMSERRACRVLGVDRTSVRYQAIRPDDGALRDRLKALAQERRRFGYRRLHVMLRREGHAVNKKRVQRIYREEKLTVRRRGGRKRAMGTRRPLEIPLVANQRWSLDFVSDQMTDGRRFRILTVIDNCTRECLGLVADTSLSGRRVARELDAIILRRGRPETIISDNGTEYTSNAILAWADDTGVGWHYIAPGKPQQNGFNESFNGRLRDELLNETLFRSLPHARAVLEAWRRDYNESRPHSKLGWLTPKAYAQALTGHSGRSAALVDGCPDRPIANPTNTSSDQPRTLVMAG
;
A
#
# COMPACT_ATOMS: atom_id res chain seq x y z
N MET A 1 31.92 -1.81 19.36
CA MET A 1 31.74 -0.33 19.40
C MET A 1 31.14 0.03 20.73
N VAL A 2 31.80 0.83 21.57
CA VAL A 2 31.32 1.21 22.92
C VAL A 2 30.27 2.31 22.77
N THR A 3 29.14 2.18 23.44
CA THR A 3 28.03 3.15 23.34
C THR A 3 28.29 4.39 24.23
N PRO A 4 27.73 5.57 23.90
CA PRO A 4 27.86 6.75 24.76
C PRO A 4 27.32 6.54 26.20
N ALA A 5 26.35 5.64 26.37
CA ALA A 5 25.86 5.25 27.71
C ALA A 5 26.91 4.48 28.48
N ALA A 6 27.63 3.55 27.85
CA ALA A 6 28.70 2.80 28.49
C ALA A 6 29.88 3.70 28.89
N HIS A 7 30.23 4.71 28.07
CA HIS A 7 31.25 5.69 28.44
C HIS A 7 30.86 6.51 29.68
N ARG A 8 29.56 6.93 29.78
CA ARG A 8 29.07 7.64 30.95
C ARG A 8 29.15 6.78 32.22
N ALA A 9 28.71 5.51 32.10
CA ALA A 9 28.77 4.58 33.21
C ALA A 9 30.22 4.31 33.67
N ALA A 10 31.13 4.13 32.71
CA ALA A 10 32.55 3.96 32.97
C ALA A 10 33.16 5.21 33.63
N ALA A 11 32.84 6.41 33.16
CA ALA A 11 33.30 7.65 33.76
C ALA A 11 32.80 7.82 35.22
N ALA A 12 31.51 7.52 35.46
CA ALA A 12 30.92 7.55 36.78
C ALA A 12 31.59 6.51 37.71
N HIS A 13 31.88 5.32 37.23
CA HIS A 13 32.58 4.29 37.98
C HIS A 13 34.01 4.74 38.38
N LEU A 14 34.77 5.33 37.44
CA LEU A 14 36.11 5.83 37.76
C LEU A 14 36.09 6.96 38.79
N GLN A 15 35.05 7.80 38.77
CA GLN A 15 34.88 8.85 39.79
C GLN A 15 34.55 8.28 41.17
N SER A 16 33.65 7.29 41.23
CA SER A 16 33.20 6.72 42.52
C SER A 16 34.17 5.71 43.13
N ALA A 17 34.79 4.86 42.30
CA ALA A 17 35.66 3.78 42.80
C ALA A 17 37.10 4.20 43.01
N TYR A 18 37.59 5.21 42.28
CA TYR A 18 38.99 5.64 42.32
C TYR A 18 39.15 7.12 42.66
N GLU A 19 38.10 7.78 43.14
CA GLU A 19 38.09 9.20 43.52
C GLU A 19 38.68 10.15 42.44
N MET A 20 38.59 9.72 41.18
CA MET A 20 39.13 10.50 40.07
C MET A 20 38.24 11.70 39.75
N SER A 21 38.87 12.83 39.41
CA SER A 21 38.12 13.94 38.85
C SER A 21 37.53 13.59 37.48
N GLU A 22 36.34 14.10 37.13
CA GLU A 22 35.69 13.90 35.85
C GLU A 22 36.63 14.13 34.63
N ARG A 23 37.50 15.18 34.74
CA ARG A 23 38.48 15.51 33.70
C ARG A 23 39.49 14.38 33.50
N ARG A 24 39.97 13.79 34.59
CA ARG A 24 40.93 12.66 34.54
C ARG A 24 40.24 11.39 34.03
N ALA A 25 39.06 11.09 34.51
CA ALA A 25 38.27 9.95 34.03
C ALA A 25 37.98 10.02 32.53
N CYS A 26 37.54 11.16 32.05
CA CYS A 26 37.33 11.37 30.59
C CYS A 26 38.60 11.22 29.76
N ARG A 27 39.73 11.71 30.29
CA ARG A 27 41.06 11.57 29.61
C ARG A 27 41.46 10.08 29.52
N VAL A 28 41.31 9.32 30.61
CA VAL A 28 41.63 7.88 30.65
C VAL A 28 40.77 7.10 29.64
N LEU A 29 39.47 7.44 29.55
CA LEU A 29 38.52 6.79 28.63
C LEU A 29 38.62 7.29 27.20
N GLY A 30 39.38 8.34 26.90
CA GLY A 30 39.46 8.93 25.57
C GLY A 30 38.15 9.55 25.11
N VAL A 31 37.31 10.08 26.02
CA VAL A 31 36.00 10.64 25.72
C VAL A 31 35.94 12.13 26.04
N ASP A 32 35.16 12.86 25.26
CA ASP A 32 34.94 14.30 25.52
C ASP A 32 33.97 14.48 26.71
N ARG A 33 34.25 15.49 27.55
CA ARG A 33 33.40 15.80 28.75
C ARG A 33 31.99 16.20 28.38
N THR A 34 31.81 16.89 27.25
CA THR A 34 30.47 17.24 26.74
C THR A 34 29.65 16.00 26.45
N SER A 35 30.27 14.95 25.91
CA SER A 35 29.62 13.66 25.65
C SER A 35 29.21 12.93 26.94
N VAL A 36 30.02 13.04 28.02
CA VAL A 36 29.70 12.45 29.32
C VAL A 36 28.59 13.23 30.04
N ARG A 37 28.64 14.56 29.96
CA ARG A 37 27.63 15.46 30.57
C ARG A 37 26.33 15.54 29.79
N TYR A 38 26.33 15.09 28.52
CA TYR A 38 25.14 15.15 27.68
C TYR A 38 23.98 14.37 28.29
N GLN A 39 22.96 15.07 28.71
CA GLN A 39 21.65 14.49 29.05
C GLN A 39 20.70 14.65 27.88
N ALA A 40 20.13 13.55 27.43
CA ALA A 40 19.19 13.56 26.31
C ALA A 40 17.89 14.26 26.75
N ILE A 41 17.71 15.51 26.39
CA ILE A 41 16.43 16.24 26.54
C ILE A 41 15.49 15.74 25.44
N ARG A 42 14.98 14.53 25.60
CA ARG A 42 13.95 14.02 24.68
C ARG A 42 12.59 14.36 25.28
N PRO A 43 11.65 14.92 24.48
CA PRO A 43 10.27 15.06 24.92
C PRO A 43 9.73 13.69 25.30
N ASP A 44 8.87 13.64 26.29
CA ASP A 44 8.16 12.43 26.66
C ASP A 44 7.38 11.90 25.44
N ASP A 45 7.56 10.63 25.14
CA ASP A 45 6.89 9.92 24.04
C ASP A 45 5.64 9.16 24.53
N GLY A 46 5.27 9.25 25.81
CA GLY A 46 4.24 8.40 26.45
C GLY A 46 2.92 8.45 25.70
N ALA A 47 2.29 9.61 25.62
CA ALA A 47 1.00 9.78 24.93
C ALA A 47 1.04 9.37 23.45
N LEU A 48 2.13 9.71 22.75
CA LEU A 48 2.33 9.33 21.35
C LEU A 48 2.49 7.80 21.20
N ARG A 49 3.17 7.17 22.13
CA ARG A 49 3.41 5.73 22.18
C ARG A 49 2.10 4.97 22.36
N ASP A 50 1.29 5.40 23.30
CA ASP A 50 0.00 4.78 23.60
C ASP A 50 -0.98 4.94 22.42
N ARG A 51 -1.05 6.13 21.81
CA ARG A 51 -1.89 6.34 20.63
C ARG A 51 -1.39 5.50 19.44
N LEU A 52 -0.08 5.40 19.23
CA LEU A 52 0.49 4.55 18.16
C LEU A 52 0.17 3.08 18.38
N LYS A 53 0.21 2.57 19.63
CA LYS A 53 -0.20 1.20 19.97
C LYS A 53 -1.68 0.97 19.66
N ALA A 54 -2.55 1.88 20.08
CA ALA A 54 -3.98 1.79 19.82
C ALA A 54 -4.28 1.71 18.31
N LEU A 55 -3.69 2.62 17.51
CA LEU A 55 -3.82 2.60 16.06
C LEU A 55 -3.27 1.31 15.42
N ALA A 56 -2.16 0.77 15.94
CA ALA A 56 -1.60 -0.48 15.46
C ALA A 56 -2.49 -1.69 15.80
N GLN A 57 -3.22 -1.67 16.91
CA GLN A 57 -4.21 -2.69 17.26
C GLN A 57 -5.44 -2.62 16.39
N GLU A 58 -5.97 -1.43 16.11
CA GLU A 58 -7.08 -1.22 15.18
C GLU A 58 -6.71 -1.65 13.76
N ARG A 59 -5.47 -1.38 13.36
CA ARG A 59 -4.95 -1.55 11.98
C ARG A 59 -3.76 -2.49 11.94
N ARG A 60 -3.95 -3.73 12.37
CA ARG A 60 -2.88 -4.75 12.57
C ARG A 60 -1.93 -4.92 11.39
N ARG A 61 -2.40 -4.65 10.17
CA ARG A 61 -1.61 -4.81 8.94
C ARG A 61 -1.01 -3.49 8.42
N PHE A 62 -1.13 -2.39 9.19
CA PHE A 62 -0.54 -1.11 8.79
C PHE A 62 0.90 -0.98 9.30
N GLY A 63 1.81 -0.66 8.38
CA GLY A 63 3.18 -0.30 8.74
C GLY A 63 3.27 1.16 9.22
N TYR A 64 4.40 1.51 9.87
CA TYR A 64 4.64 2.81 10.47
C TYR A 64 4.35 4.03 9.57
N ARG A 65 4.50 3.89 8.23
CA ARG A 65 4.23 4.99 7.28
C ARG A 65 2.75 5.36 7.26
N ARG A 66 1.85 4.37 7.23
CA ARG A 66 0.40 4.61 7.27
C ARG A 66 -0.03 5.09 8.65
N LEU A 67 0.48 4.49 9.72
CA LEU A 67 0.20 4.92 11.08
C LEU A 67 0.66 6.36 11.31
N HIS A 68 1.80 6.78 10.76
CA HIS A 68 2.24 8.17 10.80
C HIS A 68 1.26 9.12 10.10
N VAL A 69 0.72 8.74 8.93
CA VAL A 69 -0.30 9.55 8.23
C VAL A 69 -1.57 9.66 9.07
N MET A 70 -2.01 8.58 9.71
CA MET A 70 -3.18 8.59 10.59
C MET A 70 -2.96 9.50 11.80
N LEU A 71 -1.82 9.39 12.49
CA LEU A 71 -1.46 10.29 13.60
C LEU A 71 -1.47 11.77 13.15
N ARG A 72 -0.95 12.06 11.96
CA ARG A 72 -1.01 13.44 11.44
C ARG A 72 -2.43 13.92 11.15
N ARG A 73 -3.32 13.06 10.69
CA ARG A 73 -4.75 13.39 10.50
C ARG A 73 -5.46 13.65 11.84
N GLU A 74 -5.00 13.02 12.92
CA GLU A 74 -5.46 13.25 14.29
C GLU A 74 -4.85 14.52 14.95
N GLY A 75 -4.05 15.29 14.19
CA GLY A 75 -3.44 16.52 14.67
C GLY A 75 -2.07 16.36 15.33
N HIS A 76 -1.52 15.15 15.39
CA HIS A 76 -0.18 14.95 15.95
C HIS A 76 0.92 15.46 15.00
N ALA A 77 1.53 16.59 15.30
CA ALA A 77 2.69 17.14 14.57
C ALA A 77 3.96 16.34 14.90
N VAL A 78 4.11 15.15 14.34
CA VAL A 78 5.21 14.23 14.64
C VAL A 78 6.05 13.89 13.41
N ASN A 79 7.37 13.81 13.61
CA ASN A 79 8.30 13.41 12.54
C ASN A 79 8.20 11.89 12.28
N LYS A 80 8.21 11.52 10.99
CA LYS A 80 8.18 10.12 10.55
C LYS A 80 9.27 9.26 11.19
N LYS A 81 10.50 9.80 11.36
CA LYS A 81 11.63 9.08 12.02
C LYS A 81 11.32 8.77 13.49
N ARG A 82 10.64 9.70 14.21
CA ARG A 82 10.22 9.50 15.61
C ARG A 82 9.19 8.36 15.70
N VAL A 83 8.16 8.38 14.85
CA VAL A 83 7.16 7.29 14.78
C VAL A 83 7.82 5.96 14.42
N GLN A 84 8.74 5.92 13.45
CA GLN A 84 9.46 4.70 13.07
C GLN A 84 10.27 4.12 14.23
N ARG A 85 10.92 4.97 15.04
CA ARG A 85 11.67 4.53 16.22
C ARG A 85 10.75 3.89 17.25
N ILE A 86 9.68 4.59 17.67
CA ILE A 86 8.70 4.07 18.62
C ILE A 86 8.07 2.77 18.11
N TYR A 87 7.69 2.71 16.84
CA TYR A 87 7.12 1.53 16.19
C TYR A 87 8.04 0.29 16.30
N ARG A 88 9.37 0.50 16.24
CA ARG A 88 10.35 -0.58 16.41
C ARG A 88 10.54 -0.95 17.87
N GLU A 89 10.62 0.05 18.76
CA GLU A 89 10.75 -0.13 20.22
C GLU A 89 9.59 -0.97 20.76
N GLU A 90 8.36 -0.68 20.31
CA GLU A 90 7.14 -1.40 20.71
C GLU A 90 6.89 -2.70 19.93
N LYS A 91 7.83 -3.13 19.10
CA LYS A 91 7.75 -4.38 18.31
C LYS A 91 6.47 -4.50 17.44
N LEU A 92 5.92 -3.37 16.99
CA LEU A 92 4.70 -3.31 16.18
C LEU A 92 4.94 -3.73 14.71
N THR A 93 6.12 -4.24 14.38
CA THR A 93 6.52 -4.54 13.02
C THR A 93 5.64 -5.62 12.40
N VAL A 94 4.92 -5.26 11.35
CA VAL A 94 4.09 -6.18 10.58
C VAL A 94 4.99 -7.13 9.78
N ARG A 95 4.86 -8.43 10.07
CA ARG A 95 5.58 -9.46 9.31
C ARG A 95 5.05 -9.48 7.87
N ARG A 96 5.93 -9.24 6.90
CA ARG A 96 5.58 -9.38 5.49
C ARG A 96 5.45 -10.87 5.16
N ARG A 97 4.32 -11.25 4.57
CA ARG A 97 4.20 -12.56 3.92
C ARG A 97 5.00 -12.47 2.62
N GLY A 98 6.28 -12.81 2.69
CA GLY A 98 7.17 -12.81 1.51
C GLY A 98 7.21 -14.19 0.90
N GLY A 99 6.87 -14.32 -0.38
CA GLY A 99 7.23 -15.48 -1.18
C GLY A 99 8.70 -15.40 -1.61
N ARG A 100 9.23 -16.53 -2.12
CA ARG A 100 10.56 -16.58 -2.73
C ARG A 100 10.69 -15.52 -3.82
N LYS A 101 11.74 -14.71 -3.78
CA LYS A 101 12.06 -13.79 -4.88
C LYS A 101 12.28 -14.60 -6.15
N ARG A 102 11.50 -14.33 -7.19
CA ARG A 102 11.69 -14.92 -8.51
C ARG A 102 12.38 -13.88 -9.39
N ALA A 103 13.31 -14.34 -10.24
CA ALA A 103 13.85 -13.52 -11.30
C ALA A 103 12.68 -13.07 -12.19
N MET A 104 12.58 -11.77 -12.41
CA MET A 104 11.51 -11.18 -13.22
C MET A 104 12.19 -10.59 -14.45
N GLY A 105 11.80 -11.08 -15.63
CA GLY A 105 12.20 -10.48 -16.90
C GLY A 105 11.76 -9.02 -17.02
N THR A 106 12.18 -8.36 -18.07
CA THR A 106 11.80 -6.97 -18.40
C THR A 106 10.27 -6.83 -18.41
N ARG A 107 9.74 -6.03 -17.48
CA ARG A 107 8.31 -5.77 -17.37
C ARG A 107 8.00 -4.42 -18.00
N ARG A 108 7.11 -4.41 -18.99
CA ARG A 108 6.53 -3.16 -19.45
C ARG A 108 5.64 -2.61 -18.32
N PRO A 109 5.82 -1.35 -17.90
CA PRO A 109 4.94 -0.75 -16.89
C PRO A 109 3.48 -0.81 -17.36
N LEU A 110 2.57 -1.13 -16.46
CA LEU A 110 1.15 -1.08 -16.73
C LEU A 110 0.74 0.38 -16.92
N GLU A 111 0.14 0.70 -18.05
CA GLU A 111 -0.39 2.04 -18.30
C GLU A 111 -1.48 2.36 -17.27
N ILE A 112 -1.29 3.45 -16.55
CA ILE A 112 -2.24 3.92 -15.54
C ILE A 112 -3.23 4.84 -16.24
N PRO A 113 -4.53 4.54 -16.19
CA PRO A 113 -5.56 5.45 -16.68
C PRO A 113 -5.46 6.80 -15.99
N LEU A 114 -5.68 7.88 -16.75
CA LEU A 114 -5.56 9.25 -16.24
C LEU A 114 -6.89 9.80 -15.71
N VAL A 115 -7.99 9.22 -16.17
CA VAL A 115 -9.35 9.67 -15.85
C VAL A 115 -10.12 8.58 -15.10
N ALA A 116 -10.95 8.99 -14.17
CA ALA A 116 -11.88 8.08 -13.47
C ALA A 116 -12.85 7.44 -14.49
N ASN A 117 -13.21 6.19 -14.28
CA ASN A 117 -14.05 5.38 -15.16
C ASN A 117 -13.45 5.08 -16.54
N GLN A 118 -12.22 5.44 -16.83
CA GLN A 118 -11.56 5.05 -18.07
C GLN A 118 -11.38 3.53 -18.12
N ARG A 119 -11.04 2.90 -16.99
CA ARG A 119 -10.81 1.46 -16.94
C ARG A 119 -11.13 0.88 -15.57
N TRP A 120 -12.00 -0.12 -15.55
CA TRP A 120 -12.24 -0.92 -14.38
C TRP A 120 -11.55 -2.28 -14.49
N SER A 121 -11.13 -2.85 -13.38
CA SER A 121 -10.60 -4.22 -13.31
C SER A 121 -11.50 -5.07 -12.45
N LEU A 122 -11.81 -6.27 -12.94
CA LEU A 122 -12.60 -7.29 -12.24
C LEU A 122 -11.77 -8.50 -11.93
N ASP A 123 -12.08 -9.14 -10.81
CA ASP A 123 -11.52 -10.44 -10.42
C ASP A 123 -12.41 -11.13 -9.39
N PHE A 124 -12.22 -12.45 -9.22
CA PHE A 124 -12.87 -13.22 -8.20
C PHE A 124 -11.90 -13.66 -7.11
N VAL A 125 -12.29 -13.46 -5.87
CA VAL A 125 -11.60 -14.00 -4.70
C VAL A 125 -12.51 -15.03 -4.04
N SER A 126 -11.97 -16.21 -3.71
CA SER A 126 -12.71 -17.26 -3.02
C SER A 126 -12.32 -17.30 -1.56
N ASP A 127 -13.32 -17.60 -0.69
CA ASP A 127 -13.13 -17.85 0.73
C ASP A 127 -14.17 -18.87 1.21
N GLN A 128 -14.16 -19.21 2.49
CA GLN A 128 -15.08 -20.17 3.07
C GLN A 128 -15.68 -19.65 4.38
N MET A 129 -16.89 -20.10 4.68
CA MET A 129 -17.54 -19.87 5.95
C MET A 129 -17.09 -20.90 7.00
N THR A 130 -17.40 -20.66 8.26
CA THR A 130 -17.05 -21.57 9.38
C THR A 130 -17.68 -22.95 9.27
N ASP A 131 -18.79 -23.08 8.52
CA ASP A 131 -19.45 -24.36 8.22
C ASP A 131 -18.83 -25.10 7.03
N GLY A 132 -17.73 -24.59 6.45
CA GLY A 132 -17.02 -25.17 5.32
C GLY A 132 -17.58 -24.82 3.94
N ARG A 133 -18.76 -24.20 3.85
CA ARG A 133 -19.31 -23.75 2.56
C ARG A 133 -18.47 -22.65 1.97
N ARG A 134 -18.12 -22.78 0.70
CA ARG A 134 -17.35 -21.78 -0.04
C ARG A 134 -18.25 -20.68 -0.57
N PHE A 135 -17.70 -19.49 -0.65
CA PHE A 135 -18.29 -18.36 -1.35
C PHE A 135 -17.24 -17.64 -2.19
N ARG A 136 -17.70 -16.86 -3.15
CA ARG A 136 -16.85 -16.04 -4.01
C ARG A 136 -17.15 -14.56 -3.79
N ILE A 137 -16.18 -13.74 -4.04
CA ILE A 137 -16.27 -12.29 -3.92
C ILE A 137 -15.89 -11.71 -5.28
N LEU A 138 -16.83 -11.06 -5.95
CA LEU A 138 -16.54 -10.23 -7.11
C LEU A 138 -15.91 -8.93 -6.63
N THR A 139 -14.73 -8.61 -7.11
CA THR A 139 -14.03 -7.36 -6.83
C THR A 139 -14.02 -6.49 -8.06
N VAL A 140 -14.45 -5.23 -7.91
CA VAL A 140 -14.49 -4.23 -9.01
C VAL A 140 -13.73 -3.00 -8.57
N ILE A 141 -12.67 -2.65 -9.30
CA ILE A 141 -11.73 -1.57 -8.97
C ILE A 141 -11.60 -0.59 -10.13
N ASP A 142 -11.70 0.70 -9.84
CA ASP A 142 -11.29 1.74 -10.79
C ASP A 142 -9.75 1.84 -10.82
N ASN A 143 -9.18 1.67 -11.99
CA ASN A 143 -7.71 1.63 -12.15
C ASN A 143 -7.05 2.99 -12.03
N CYS A 144 -7.77 4.09 -12.20
CA CYS A 144 -7.28 5.45 -12.00
C CYS A 144 -7.33 5.81 -10.50
N THR A 145 -8.52 5.83 -9.94
CA THR A 145 -8.77 6.33 -8.59
C THR A 145 -8.41 5.32 -7.50
N ARG A 146 -8.23 4.05 -7.85
CA ARG A 146 -8.03 2.93 -6.91
C ARG A 146 -9.23 2.68 -6.02
N GLU A 147 -10.38 3.27 -6.29
CA GLU A 147 -11.59 3.00 -5.55
C GLU A 147 -12.04 1.55 -5.74
N CYS A 148 -12.43 0.92 -4.65
CA CYS A 148 -13.17 -0.32 -4.69
C CYS A 148 -14.65 0.00 -4.93
N LEU A 149 -15.11 -0.20 -6.16
CA LEU A 149 -16.47 0.10 -6.60
C LEU A 149 -17.47 -0.96 -6.15
N GLY A 150 -17.03 -2.21 -6.02
CA GLY A 150 -17.84 -3.32 -5.58
C GLY A 150 -17.05 -4.44 -4.90
N LEU A 151 -17.62 -4.98 -3.83
CA LEU A 151 -17.25 -6.24 -3.18
C LEU A 151 -18.51 -7.06 -2.97
N VAL A 152 -18.80 -7.95 -3.90
CA VAL A 152 -20.06 -8.71 -3.89
C VAL A 152 -19.78 -10.16 -3.53
N ALA A 153 -20.23 -10.59 -2.34
CA ALA A 153 -20.09 -11.96 -1.88
C ALA A 153 -21.35 -12.78 -2.17
N ASP A 154 -21.16 -13.92 -2.85
CA ASP A 154 -22.22 -14.89 -3.07
C ASP A 154 -21.65 -16.32 -3.19
N THR A 155 -22.51 -17.32 -3.00
CA THR A 155 -22.16 -18.73 -3.24
C THR A 155 -22.12 -19.06 -4.74
N SER A 156 -22.84 -18.29 -5.56
CA SER A 156 -22.86 -18.40 -7.01
C SER A 156 -22.88 -17.02 -7.65
N LEU A 157 -21.90 -16.74 -8.53
CA LEU A 157 -21.77 -15.49 -9.27
C LEU A 157 -21.71 -15.82 -10.77
N SER A 158 -22.91 -16.05 -11.37
CA SER A 158 -23.03 -16.25 -12.83
C SER A 158 -22.81 -14.94 -13.59
N GLY A 159 -22.54 -15.03 -14.92
CA GLY A 159 -22.40 -13.84 -15.78
C GLY A 159 -23.59 -12.87 -15.69
N ARG A 160 -24.84 -13.39 -15.65
CA ARG A 160 -26.03 -12.54 -15.45
C ARG A 160 -26.01 -11.81 -14.08
N ARG A 161 -25.49 -12.47 -13.04
CA ARG A 161 -25.36 -11.82 -11.73
C ARG A 161 -24.29 -10.73 -11.77
N VAL A 162 -23.16 -10.98 -12.42
CA VAL A 162 -22.08 -10.00 -12.61
C VAL A 162 -22.60 -8.78 -13.36
N ALA A 163 -23.33 -8.98 -14.48
CA ALA A 163 -23.93 -7.90 -15.25
C ALA A 163 -24.83 -7.00 -14.37
N ARG A 164 -25.75 -7.56 -13.59
CA ARG A 164 -26.60 -6.78 -12.66
C ARG A 164 -25.83 -5.99 -11.62
N GLU A 165 -24.75 -6.53 -11.09
CA GLU A 165 -23.91 -5.81 -10.14
C GLU A 165 -23.14 -4.66 -10.82
N LEU A 166 -22.71 -4.86 -12.06
CA LEU A 166 -22.09 -3.80 -12.86
C LEU A 166 -23.08 -2.69 -13.18
N ASP A 167 -24.33 -3.00 -13.55
CA ASP A 167 -25.39 -2.00 -13.74
C ASP A 167 -25.62 -1.18 -12.48
N ALA A 168 -25.70 -1.82 -11.32
CA ALA A 168 -25.86 -1.14 -10.05
C ALA A 168 -24.65 -0.23 -9.69
N ILE A 169 -23.45 -0.58 -10.14
CA ILE A 169 -22.26 0.25 -9.97
C ILE A 169 -22.31 1.43 -10.96
N ILE A 170 -22.66 1.19 -12.22
CA ILE A 170 -22.79 2.20 -13.27
C ILE A 170 -23.79 3.29 -12.89
N LEU A 171 -24.94 2.92 -12.34
CA LEU A 171 -25.94 3.88 -11.85
C LEU A 171 -25.39 4.85 -10.80
N ARG A 172 -24.44 4.42 -9.97
CA ARG A 172 -23.88 5.23 -8.89
C ARG A 172 -22.62 5.99 -9.28
N ARG A 173 -21.84 5.43 -10.20
CA ARG A 173 -20.47 5.88 -10.48
C ARG A 173 -20.27 6.42 -11.89
N GLY A 174 -21.19 6.13 -12.79
CA GLY A 174 -21.05 6.34 -14.22
C GLY A 174 -20.44 5.13 -14.92
N ARG A 175 -20.61 5.12 -16.24
CA ARG A 175 -20.20 4.02 -17.12
C ARG A 175 -18.67 4.03 -17.32
N PRO A 176 -17.98 2.87 -17.25
CA PRO A 176 -16.59 2.79 -17.67
C PRO A 176 -16.44 2.77 -19.18
N GLU A 177 -15.32 3.23 -19.70
CA GLU A 177 -14.96 3.04 -21.10
C GLU A 177 -14.61 1.58 -21.38
N THR A 178 -13.81 0.98 -20.47
CA THR A 178 -13.32 -0.39 -20.61
C THR A 178 -13.32 -1.14 -19.28
N ILE A 179 -13.53 -2.47 -19.38
CA ILE A 179 -13.41 -3.41 -18.27
C ILE A 179 -12.32 -4.43 -18.62
N ILE A 180 -11.45 -4.75 -17.66
CA ILE A 180 -10.47 -5.82 -17.77
C ILE A 180 -10.82 -6.94 -16.79
N SER A 181 -10.86 -8.17 -17.29
CA SER A 181 -11.01 -9.38 -16.45
C SER A 181 -10.04 -10.48 -16.88
N ASP A 182 -9.94 -11.53 -16.07
CA ASP A 182 -9.37 -12.79 -16.53
C ASP A 182 -10.33 -13.51 -17.51
N ASN A 183 -9.92 -14.70 -17.96
CA ASN A 183 -10.71 -15.53 -18.89
C ASN A 183 -11.63 -16.50 -18.13
N GLY A 184 -12.11 -16.14 -16.93
CA GLY A 184 -13.05 -16.96 -16.18
C GLY A 184 -14.34 -17.21 -16.97
N THR A 185 -14.93 -18.39 -16.79
CA THR A 185 -16.15 -18.81 -17.52
C THR A 185 -17.32 -17.86 -17.30
N GLU A 186 -17.37 -17.22 -16.16
CA GLU A 186 -18.41 -16.24 -15.82
C GLU A 186 -18.29 -14.97 -16.70
N TYR A 187 -17.07 -14.54 -16.98
CA TYR A 187 -16.78 -13.34 -17.79
C TYR A 187 -16.87 -13.61 -19.29
N THR A 188 -16.61 -14.86 -19.71
CA THR A 188 -16.70 -15.26 -21.13
C THR A 188 -18.11 -15.75 -21.51
N SER A 189 -19.09 -15.63 -20.62
CA SER A 189 -20.46 -16.04 -20.85
C SER A 189 -21.18 -15.14 -21.85
N ASN A 190 -22.13 -15.72 -22.63
CA ASN A 190 -22.98 -14.95 -23.57
C ASN A 190 -23.70 -13.79 -22.88
N ALA A 191 -24.02 -13.93 -21.57
CA ALA A 191 -24.69 -12.87 -20.82
C ALA A 191 -23.79 -11.63 -20.62
N ILE A 192 -22.50 -11.80 -20.46
CA ILE A 192 -21.54 -10.69 -20.35
C ILE A 192 -21.25 -10.09 -21.72
N LEU A 193 -21.13 -10.92 -22.77
CA LEU A 193 -20.93 -10.41 -24.14
C LEU A 193 -22.10 -9.54 -24.57
N ALA A 194 -23.35 -10.05 -24.42
CA ALA A 194 -24.55 -9.26 -24.73
C ALA A 194 -24.61 -7.98 -23.89
N TRP A 195 -24.31 -8.05 -22.58
CA TRP A 195 -24.30 -6.88 -21.71
C TRP A 195 -23.26 -5.83 -22.16
N ALA A 196 -22.06 -6.26 -22.58
CA ALA A 196 -21.02 -5.37 -23.05
C ALA A 196 -21.44 -4.65 -24.34
N ASP A 197 -22.07 -5.37 -25.26
CA ASP A 197 -22.60 -4.82 -26.51
C ASP A 197 -23.74 -3.84 -26.24
N ASP A 198 -24.71 -4.20 -25.37
CA ASP A 198 -25.87 -3.37 -25.02
C ASP A 198 -25.46 -2.07 -24.32
N THR A 199 -24.44 -2.13 -23.46
CA THR A 199 -23.96 -0.97 -22.70
C THR A 199 -22.91 -0.16 -23.44
N GLY A 200 -22.31 -0.70 -24.50
CA GLY A 200 -21.19 -0.09 -25.22
C GLY A 200 -19.91 0.02 -24.39
N VAL A 201 -19.72 -0.91 -23.44
CA VAL A 201 -18.50 -1.01 -22.62
C VAL A 201 -17.50 -1.94 -23.29
N GLY A 202 -16.29 -1.46 -23.57
CA GLY A 202 -15.22 -2.30 -24.09
C GLY A 202 -14.82 -3.36 -23.08
N TRP A 203 -14.86 -4.65 -23.45
CA TRP A 203 -14.42 -5.73 -22.57
C TRP A 203 -13.11 -6.35 -23.05
N HIS A 204 -12.10 -6.33 -22.20
CA HIS A 204 -10.77 -6.86 -22.49
C HIS A 204 -10.40 -8.01 -21.57
N TYR A 205 -10.09 -9.15 -22.16
CA TYR A 205 -9.55 -10.30 -21.45
C TYR A 205 -8.03 -10.20 -21.36
N ILE A 206 -7.48 -10.53 -20.20
CA ILE A 206 -6.02 -10.63 -20.08
C ILE A 206 -5.50 -11.81 -20.90
N ALA A 207 -4.36 -11.62 -21.55
CA ALA A 207 -3.76 -12.70 -22.32
C ALA A 207 -3.36 -13.87 -21.39
N PRO A 208 -3.57 -15.14 -21.81
CA PRO A 208 -3.15 -16.31 -21.05
C PRO A 208 -1.69 -16.20 -20.60
N GLY A 209 -1.42 -16.49 -19.33
CA GLY A 209 -0.07 -16.40 -18.75
C GLY A 209 0.47 -14.99 -18.48
N LYS A 210 -0.35 -13.94 -18.68
CA LYS A 210 0.02 -12.54 -18.40
C LYS A 210 -0.82 -11.90 -17.27
N PRO A 211 -0.81 -12.45 -16.04
CA PRO A 211 -1.60 -11.93 -14.93
C PRO A 211 -1.29 -10.45 -14.63
N GLN A 212 -0.10 -10.00 -15.00
CA GLN A 212 0.34 -8.60 -14.82
C GLN A 212 -0.62 -7.57 -15.43
N GLN A 213 -1.40 -7.95 -16.46
CA GLN A 213 -2.38 -7.08 -17.09
C GLN A 213 -3.54 -6.72 -16.15
N ASN A 214 -3.79 -7.55 -15.11
CA ASN A 214 -4.74 -7.27 -14.02
C ASN A 214 -4.06 -6.91 -12.69
N GLY A 215 -2.81 -6.39 -12.74
CA GLY A 215 -1.97 -6.14 -11.56
C GLY A 215 -2.58 -5.17 -10.53
N PHE A 216 -3.55 -4.34 -10.93
CA PHE A 216 -4.26 -3.46 -10.00
C PHE A 216 -5.18 -4.27 -9.09
N ASN A 217 -5.94 -5.18 -9.67
CA ASN A 217 -6.84 -6.05 -8.93
C ASN A 217 -6.07 -7.09 -8.11
N GLU A 218 -5.01 -7.69 -8.66
CA GLU A 218 -4.12 -8.58 -7.89
C GLU A 218 -3.57 -7.89 -6.62
N SER A 219 -3.09 -6.65 -6.77
CA SER A 219 -2.59 -5.85 -5.65
C SER A 219 -3.68 -5.51 -4.64
N PHE A 220 -4.91 -5.27 -5.09
CA PHE A 220 -6.06 -5.05 -4.23
C PHE A 220 -6.44 -6.34 -3.49
N ASN A 221 -6.60 -7.44 -4.20
CA ASN A 221 -6.96 -8.75 -3.64
C ASN A 221 -5.93 -9.23 -2.60
N GLY A 222 -4.63 -8.96 -2.85
CA GLY A 222 -3.60 -9.21 -1.85
C GLY A 222 -3.83 -8.44 -0.54
N ARG A 223 -4.32 -7.19 -0.60
CA ARG A 223 -4.66 -6.41 0.60
C ARG A 223 -5.95 -6.87 1.25
N LEU A 224 -6.96 -7.17 0.45
CA LEU A 224 -8.23 -7.74 0.94
C LEU A 224 -7.96 -9.02 1.74
N ARG A 225 -7.15 -9.92 1.20
CA ARG A 225 -6.75 -11.14 1.91
C ARG A 225 -5.98 -10.84 3.19
N ASP A 226 -4.99 -9.98 3.10
CA ASP A 226 -4.08 -9.67 4.22
C ASP A 226 -4.77 -8.92 5.35
N GLU A 227 -5.63 -7.95 5.01
CA GLU A 227 -6.24 -7.04 5.97
C GLU A 227 -7.60 -7.50 6.48
N LEU A 228 -8.28 -8.40 5.77
CA LEU A 228 -9.62 -8.86 6.12
C LEU A 228 -9.77 -10.38 6.10
N LEU A 229 -9.63 -11.04 4.94
CA LEU A 229 -10.04 -12.44 4.79
C LEU A 229 -9.26 -13.37 5.72
N ASN A 230 -7.95 -13.15 5.87
CA ASN A 230 -7.12 -13.96 6.77
C ASN A 230 -7.25 -13.61 8.27
N GLU A 231 -7.98 -12.55 8.59
CA GLU A 231 -8.16 -12.07 9.98
C GLU A 231 -9.60 -12.27 10.46
N THR A 232 -10.49 -12.78 9.59
CA THR A 232 -11.94 -12.88 9.88
C THR A 232 -12.46 -14.29 9.64
N LEU A 233 -13.24 -14.81 10.60
CA LEU A 233 -14.01 -16.03 10.44
C LEU A 233 -15.45 -15.67 10.04
N PHE A 234 -15.85 -16.07 8.84
CA PHE A 234 -17.18 -15.78 8.30
C PHE A 234 -18.20 -16.80 8.78
N ARG A 235 -19.16 -16.38 9.61
CA ARG A 235 -20.19 -17.26 10.17
C ARG A 235 -21.33 -17.57 9.19
N SER A 236 -21.61 -16.64 8.27
CA SER A 236 -22.67 -16.75 7.28
C SER A 236 -22.41 -15.79 6.12
N LEU A 237 -23.13 -15.99 5.00
CA LEU A 237 -23.05 -15.09 3.85
C LEU A 237 -23.53 -13.66 4.15
N PRO A 238 -24.61 -13.40 4.90
CA PRO A 238 -24.96 -12.06 5.35
C PRO A 238 -23.86 -11.40 6.20
N HIS A 239 -23.23 -12.17 7.11
CA HIS A 239 -22.08 -11.68 7.89
C HIS A 239 -20.93 -11.30 6.98
N ALA A 240 -20.57 -12.15 6.00
CA ALA A 240 -19.51 -11.86 5.04
C ALA A 240 -19.79 -10.57 4.25
N ARG A 241 -21.04 -10.39 3.77
CA ARG A 241 -21.45 -9.17 3.05
C ARG A 241 -21.31 -7.92 3.90
N ALA A 242 -21.77 -7.97 5.16
CA ALA A 242 -21.68 -6.82 6.08
C ALA A 242 -20.22 -6.42 6.37
N VAL A 243 -19.37 -7.40 6.64
CA VAL A 243 -17.95 -7.18 6.95
C VAL A 243 -17.19 -6.67 5.71
N LEU A 244 -17.45 -7.24 4.54
CA LEU A 244 -16.85 -6.79 3.28
C LEU A 244 -17.24 -5.36 2.94
N GLU A 245 -18.53 -4.99 3.13
CA GLU A 245 -18.98 -3.62 2.88
C GLU A 245 -18.38 -2.61 3.86
N ALA A 246 -18.27 -2.96 5.14
CA ALA A 246 -17.59 -2.13 6.13
C ALA A 246 -16.11 -1.90 5.77
N TRP A 247 -15.41 -2.96 5.33
CA TRP A 247 -14.02 -2.87 4.89
C TRP A 247 -13.89 -2.07 3.58
N ARG A 248 -14.81 -2.22 2.63
CA ARG A 248 -14.83 -1.43 1.38
C ARG A 248 -14.94 0.07 1.65
N ARG A 249 -15.83 0.46 2.57
CA ARG A 249 -15.97 1.86 3.00
C ARG A 249 -14.68 2.36 3.64
N ASP A 250 -14.13 1.60 4.56
CA ASP A 250 -12.85 1.93 5.19
C ASP A 250 -11.72 2.07 4.18
N TYR A 251 -11.63 1.14 3.23
CA TYR A 251 -10.64 1.16 2.15
C TYR A 251 -10.74 2.43 1.30
N ASN A 252 -11.95 2.85 0.95
CA ASN A 252 -12.19 4.01 0.12
C ASN A 252 -12.10 5.35 0.88
N GLU A 253 -12.54 5.40 2.14
CA GLU A 253 -12.77 6.64 2.86
C GLU A 253 -11.71 6.93 3.92
N SER A 254 -11.10 5.93 4.52
CA SER A 254 -10.20 6.09 5.66
C SER A 254 -8.76 5.69 5.36
N ARG A 255 -8.56 4.67 4.53
CA ARG A 255 -7.26 4.06 4.31
C ARG A 255 -6.32 4.94 3.48
N PRO A 256 -5.11 5.33 3.98
CA PRO A 256 -4.14 6.09 3.20
C PRO A 256 -3.46 5.24 2.12
N HIS A 257 -3.36 5.77 0.89
CA HIS A 257 -2.73 5.11 -0.25
C HIS A 257 -1.46 5.84 -0.68
N SER A 258 -0.31 5.17 -0.57
CA SER A 258 0.99 5.76 -0.95
C SER A 258 1.08 6.15 -2.43
N LYS A 259 0.38 5.44 -3.31
CA LYS A 259 0.35 5.73 -4.75
C LYS A 259 -0.57 6.90 -5.11
N LEU A 260 -1.39 7.36 -4.18
CA LEU A 260 -2.30 8.50 -4.31
C LEU A 260 -1.83 9.68 -3.44
N GLY A 261 -0.53 9.84 -3.21
CA GLY A 261 -0.01 10.91 -2.34
C GLY A 261 -0.51 10.81 -0.89
N TRP A 262 -0.82 9.62 -0.39
CA TRP A 262 -1.40 9.36 0.93
C TRP A 262 -2.87 9.80 1.08
N LEU A 263 -3.52 10.24 0.02
CA LEU A 263 -4.96 10.42 -0.01
C LEU A 263 -5.69 9.07 0.10
N THR A 264 -6.95 9.12 0.49
CA THR A 264 -7.86 7.98 0.33
C THR A 264 -8.33 7.90 -1.12
N PRO A 265 -8.75 6.73 -1.62
CA PRO A 265 -9.29 6.60 -2.97
C PRO A 265 -10.42 7.59 -3.26
N LYS A 266 -11.38 7.74 -2.33
CA LYS A 266 -12.50 8.68 -2.45
C LYS A 266 -12.06 10.13 -2.52
N ALA A 267 -11.14 10.55 -1.62
CA ALA A 267 -10.62 11.91 -1.65
C ALA A 267 -9.84 12.21 -2.93
N TYR A 268 -9.10 11.23 -3.45
CA TYR A 268 -8.40 11.37 -4.72
C TYR A 268 -9.37 11.48 -5.91
N ALA A 269 -10.42 10.67 -5.94
CA ALA A 269 -11.47 10.75 -6.97
C ALA A 269 -12.17 12.12 -6.97
N GLN A 270 -12.51 12.64 -5.78
CA GLN A 270 -13.09 13.97 -5.63
C GLN A 270 -12.17 15.09 -6.11
N ALA A 271 -10.86 14.97 -5.81
CA ALA A 271 -9.88 15.92 -6.30
C ALA A 271 -9.78 15.94 -7.83
N LEU A 272 -9.87 14.78 -8.49
CA LEU A 272 -9.89 14.70 -9.96
C LEU A 272 -11.13 15.37 -10.56
N THR A 273 -12.32 15.15 -10.00
CA THR A 273 -13.56 15.75 -10.49
C THR A 273 -13.63 17.26 -10.25
N GLY A 274 -13.09 17.74 -9.15
CA GLY A 274 -13.02 19.19 -8.84
C GLY A 274 -12.06 19.96 -9.75
N HIS A 275 -11.12 19.29 -10.43
CA HIS A 275 -10.16 19.91 -11.36
C HIS A 275 -10.62 19.88 -12.83
N SER A 276 -11.61 19.08 -13.18
CA SER A 276 -12.15 19.06 -14.56
C SER A 276 -12.89 20.34 -14.94
N GLY A 277 -13.14 21.25 -13.97
CA GLY A 277 -13.68 22.60 -14.20
C GLY A 277 -12.63 23.71 -14.31
N ARG A 278 -11.35 23.43 -14.08
CA ARG A 278 -10.23 24.38 -14.25
C ARG A 278 -9.10 23.72 -15.04
N SER A 279 -9.07 24.05 -16.34
CA SER A 279 -7.94 23.96 -17.28
C SER A 279 -6.65 23.25 -16.84
N ALA A 280 -6.30 22.19 -17.52
CA ALA A 280 -5.01 21.69 -18.07
C ALA A 280 -3.64 22.15 -17.47
N ALA A 281 -3.50 22.58 -16.23
CA ALA A 281 -2.27 23.16 -15.69
C ALA A 281 -1.70 22.47 -14.46
N LEU A 282 -1.95 21.18 -14.21
CA LEU A 282 -1.36 20.44 -13.07
C LEU A 282 -0.94 19.01 -13.45
N VAL A 283 -0.17 18.88 -14.56
CA VAL A 283 0.49 17.61 -14.89
C VAL A 283 1.86 17.50 -14.19
N ASP A 284 2.39 18.56 -13.58
CA ASP A 284 3.74 18.61 -13.01
C ASP A 284 3.86 18.50 -11.48
N GLY A 285 2.83 18.07 -10.79
CA GLY A 285 2.81 18.01 -9.32
C GLY A 285 2.71 16.61 -8.70
N CYS A 286 3.23 15.56 -9.32
CA CYS A 286 3.40 14.26 -8.67
C CYS A 286 4.83 14.19 -8.07
N PRO A 287 5.01 14.42 -6.76
CA PRO A 287 6.30 14.20 -6.11
C PRO A 287 6.53 12.69 -6.03
N ASP A 288 7.60 12.21 -6.66
CA ASP A 288 8.10 10.82 -6.71
C ASP A 288 7.66 9.99 -7.95
N ARG A 289 7.94 10.51 -9.15
CA ARG A 289 8.41 9.60 -10.19
C ARG A 289 9.85 9.22 -9.83
N PRO A 290 10.21 7.94 -9.78
CA PRO A 290 11.63 7.60 -9.77
C PRO A 290 12.23 8.14 -11.08
N ILE A 291 13.10 9.14 -10.96
CA ILE A 291 13.94 9.63 -12.05
C ILE A 291 14.74 8.41 -12.49
N ALA A 292 14.53 7.96 -13.71
CA ALA A 292 15.42 7.04 -14.36
C ALA A 292 16.77 7.76 -14.46
N ASN A 293 17.79 7.20 -13.79
CA ASN A 293 19.14 7.69 -13.95
C ASN A 293 19.48 7.73 -15.44
N PRO A 294 19.99 8.83 -15.97
CA PRO A 294 20.51 8.85 -17.33
C PRO A 294 21.65 7.82 -17.39
N THR A 295 21.50 6.85 -18.26
CA THR A 295 22.56 5.91 -18.62
C THR A 295 23.76 6.72 -19.08
N ASN A 296 24.85 6.58 -18.34
CA ASN A 296 26.18 7.05 -18.73
C ASN A 296 26.53 6.30 -20.02
N THR A 297 26.39 6.96 -21.16
CA THR A 297 26.97 6.52 -22.42
C THR A 297 28.44 6.87 -22.37
N SER A 298 29.26 5.97 -21.82
CA SER A 298 30.69 6.00 -22.10
C SER A 298 30.88 5.51 -23.52
N SER A 299 31.41 6.40 -24.34
CA SER A 299 31.90 6.17 -25.69
C SER A 299 33.09 5.21 -25.66
N ASP A 300 32.86 3.94 -25.96
CA ASP A 300 33.93 3.02 -26.36
C ASP A 300 34.07 3.07 -27.89
N GLN A 301 35.14 3.74 -28.33
CA GLN A 301 35.65 3.62 -29.70
C GLN A 301 36.27 2.24 -29.90
N PRO A 302 36.04 1.58 -31.03
CA PRO A 302 36.71 0.32 -31.34
C PRO A 302 38.19 0.61 -31.72
N ARG A 303 39.10 0.05 -30.93
CA ARG A 303 40.52 -0.03 -31.33
C ARG A 303 40.68 -1.03 -32.46
N THR A 304 41.08 -0.52 -33.62
CA THR A 304 41.53 -1.29 -34.76
C THR A 304 42.79 -2.06 -34.42
N LEU A 305 42.72 -3.38 -34.42
CA LEU A 305 43.89 -4.26 -34.34
C LEU A 305 44.55 -4.31 -35.73
N VAL A 306 45.69 -3.68 -35.86
CA VAL A 306 46.57 -3.89 -37.02
C VAL A 306 47.36 -5.17 -36.78
N MET A 307 47.14 -6.18 -37.62
CA MET A 307 47.95 -7.39 -37.70
C MET A 307 49.22 -7.03 -38.49
N ALA A 308 50.36 -7.21 -37.90
CA ALA A 308 51.65 -7.22 -38.59
C ALA A 308 52.26 -8.63 -38.52
N GLY A 309 52.69 -9.09 -39.69
CA GLY A 309 53.72 -10.07 -39.91
C GLY A 309 53.52 -11.51 -39.48
#